data_1a66438da0f07de6b41792426b543ca8
#
_entry.id   1a66438da0f07de6b41792426b543ca8
#
_cell.length_a   1.000
_cell.length_b   1.000
_cell.length_c   1.000
_cell.angle_alpha   90.00
_cell.angle_beta   90.00
_cell.angle_gamma   90.00
#
_symmetry.space_group_name_H-M   'P 1'
#
loop_
_entity.id
_entity.type
_entity.pdbx_description
1 polymer ?
#
loop_
_entity_poly.entity_id
_entity_poly.type
_entity_poly.pdbx_seq_one_letter_code
_entity_poly.pdbx_strand_id
1 'polypeptide(L)'
;MPTVRQRARARRAVTSPATGFHLANLGVYGFDRHETTILAALVTEDPLLLVGRSGTGKTFLLNTLSEALGLEHRHYNASLISFDDLVGFPYPDEAHSTVRFLETPATVWGAESVLIDELSRCKPEHQNRLFSLVHERRLQGLPLVRLRYRWAAMNPCTSDQGGTEDYSGSEPLDPAHADRFALVVTAADWNDLTAEQQAAIVAGVPDPRRLCAKRAGTLGRTD
;
A
#
# COMPACT_ATOMS: atom_id res chain seq x y z
N MET A 1 22.98 -16.14 -59.17
CA MET A 1 22.20 -15.22 -58.30
C MET A 1 21.41 -16.06 -57.29
N PRO A 2 21.76 -16.04 -56.02
CA PRO A 2 21.04 -16.81 -55.00
C PRO A 2 19.90 -15.99 -54.40
N THR A 3 18.75 -16.65 -54.28
CA THR A 3 17.48 -16.24 -53.77
C THR A 3 17.54 -15.87 -52.28
N VAL A 4 16.92 -14.76 -51.98
CA VAL A 4 16.72 -14.23 -50.62
C VAL A 4 15.87 -15.18 -49.79
N ARG A 5 16.46 -15.87 -48.82
CA ARG A 5 15.75 -16.65 -47.79
C ARG A 5 15.10 -15.64 -46.80
N GLN A 6 13.78 -15.59 -46.83
CA GLN A 6 12.95 -14.95 -45.82
C GLN A 6 13.21 -15.65 -44.47
N ARG A 7 13.87 -14.94 -43.56
CA ARG A 7 13.90 -15.32 -42.14
C ARG A 7 12.55 -14.97 -41.51
N ALA A 8 11.68 -15.96 -41.42
CA ALA A 8 10.51 -15.90 -40.57
C ALA A 8 10.97 -15.74 -39.10
N ARG A 9 10.86 -14.55 -38.57
CA ARG A 9 11.00 -14.29 -37.14
C ARG A 9 9.83 -14.97 -36.45
N ALA A 10 10.09 -16.12 -35.82
CA ALA A 10 9.15 -16.73 -34.89
C ALA A 10 8.79 -15.71 -33.80
N ARG A 11 7.60 -15.13 -33.88
CA ARG A 11 7.00 -14.41 -32.78
C ARG A 11 6.82 -15.43 -31.66
N ARG A 12 7.67 -15.32 -30.64
CA ARG A 12 7.47 -16.02 -29.38
C ARG A 12 6.08 -15.64 -28.90
N ALA A 13 5.14 -16.57 -28.91
CA ALA A 13 3.85 -16.42 -28.30
C ALA A 13 4.11 -16.08 -26.83
N VAL A 14 3.76 -14.86 -26.44
CA VAL A 14 3.65 -14.50 -25.03
C VAL A 14 2.51 -15.38 -24.52
N THR A 15 2.84 -16.47 -23.87
CA THR A 15 1.87 -17.28 -23.15
C THR A 15 1.22 -16.35 -22.13
N SER A 16 -0.07 -16.12 -22.32
CA SER A 16 -0.90 -15.40 -21.35
C SER A 16 -0.65 -16.02 -19.96
N PRO A 17 -0.30 -15.24 -18.94
CA PRO A 17 -0.14 -15.81 -17.61
C PRO A 17 -1.46 -16.45 -17.21
N ALA A 18 -1.37 -17.59 -16.53
CA ALA A 18 -2.53 -18.29 -15.99
C ALA A 18 -3.46 -17.28 -15.30
N THR A 19 -4.74 -17.33 -15.67
CA THR A 19 -5.82 -16.47 -15.19
C THR A 19 -6.18 -16.77 -13.71
N GLY A 20 -5.22 -16.61 -12.81
CA GLY A 20 -5.44 -16.68 -11.38
C GLY A 20 -5.09 -15.31 -10.79
N PHE A 21 -6.02 -14.73 -10.08
CA PHE A 21 -5.77 -13.49 -9.35
C PHE A 21 -4.72 -13.72 -8.25
N HIS A 22 -3.63 -12.97 -8.27
CA HIS A 22 -2.53 -13.11 -7.32
C HIS A 22 -2.94 -12.72 -5.91
N LEU A 23 -3.80 -11.69 -5.77
CA LEU A 23 -4.30 -11.22 -4.48
C LEU A 23 -5.16 -12.27 -3.79
N ALA A 24 -6.00 -13.01 -4.52
CA ALA A 24 -6.78 -14.11 -3.97
C ALA A 24 -5.89 -15.21 -3.36
N ASN A 25 -4.71 -15.47 -3.92
CA ASN A 25 -3.72 -16.40 -3.36
C ASN A 25 -3.14 -15.94 -2.02
N LEU A 26 -3.22 -14.64 -1.74
CA LEU A 26 -2.85 -14.03 -0.45
C LEU A 26 -4.04 -13.94 0.51
N GLY A 27 -5.21 -14.44 0.12
CA GLY A 27 -6.44 -14.33 0.89
C GLY A 27 -7.10 -12.95 0.81
N VAL A 28 -6.73 -12.12 -0.16
CA VAL A 28 -7.29 -10.78 -0.38
C VAL A 28 -8.34 -10.86 -1.48
N TYR A 29 -9.56 -10.47 -1.16
CA TYR A 29 -10.70 -10.51 -2.06
C TYR A 29 -11.32 -9.11 -2.24
N GLY A 30 -12.07 -8.90 -3.31
CA GLY A 30 -12.75 -7.63 -3.60
C GLY A 30 -11.91 -6.59 -4.33
N PHE A 31 -10.66 -6.93 -4.69
CA PHE A 31 -9.75 -6.06 -5.44
C PHE A 31 -9.43 -6.58 -6.85
N ASP A 32 -10.12 -7.62 -7.31
CA ASP A 32 -9.82 -8.30 -8.58
C ASP A 32 -9.83 -7.35 -9.78
N ARG A 33 -10.79 -6.41 -9.81
CA ARG A 33 -10.89 -5.40 -10.89
C ARG A 33 -9.70 -4.44 -10.92
N HIS A 34 -9.03 -4.29 -9.80
CA HIS A 34 -7.95 -3.34 -9.58
C HIS A 34 -6.60 -4.02 -9.38
N GLU A 35 -6.53 -5.36 -9.47
CA GLU A 35 -5.31 -6.11 -9.24
C GLU A 35 -4.16 -5.62 -10.12
N THR A 36 -4.41 -5.41 -11.41
CA THR A 36 -3.40 -4.88 -12.34
C THR A 36 -2.88 -3.51 -11.90
N THR A 37 -3.77 -2.63 -11.43
CA THR A 37 -3.39 -1.29 -10.93
C THR A 37 -2.55 -1.40 -9.66
N ILE A 38 -2.94 -2.28 -8.74
CA ILE A 38 -2.20 -2.52 -7.49
C ILE A 38 -0.83 -3.11 -7.78
N LEU A 39 -0.75 -4.09 -8.69
CA LEU A 39 0.53 -4.67 -9.11
C LEU A 39 1.40 -3.65 -9.85
N ALA A 40 0.80 -2.77 -10.65
CA ALA A 40 1.53 -1.66 -11.28
C ALA A 40 2.14 -0.74 -10.22
N ALA A 41 1.39 -0.35 -9.18
CA ALA A 41 1.90 0.44 -8.07
C ALA A 41 3.11 -0.21 -7.38
N LEU A 42 3.11 -1.55 -7.26
CA LEU A 42 4.25 -2.28 -6.70
C LEU A 42 5.48 -2.26 -7.61
N VAL A 43 5.27 -2.33 -8.93
CA VAL A 43 6.37 -2.32 -9.91
C VAL A 43 6.97 -0.94 -10.07
N THR A 44 6.13 0.10 -10.13
CA THR A 44 6.57 1.50 -10.34
C THR A 44 6.99 2.18 -9.04
N GLU A 45 6.65 1.59 -7.89
CA GLU A 45 6.83 2.20 -6.56
C GLU A 45 6.11 3.54 -6.42
N ASP A 46 5.02 3.73 -7.15
CA ASP A 46 4.22 4.94 -7.08
C ASP A 46 3.29 4.95 -5.86
N PRO A 47 2.95 6.14 -5.34
CA PRO A 47 2.01 6.26 -4.23
C PRO A 47 0.63 5.70 -4.60
N LEU A 48 0.07 4.84 -3.73
CA LEU A 48 -1.23 4.22 -3.89
C LEU A 48 -2.18 4.66 -2.79
N LEU A 49 -3.36 5.15 -3.18
CA LEU A 49 -4.46 5.48 -2.27
C LEU A 49 -5.60 4.46 -2.44
N LEU A 50 -6.03 3.85 -1.35
CA LEU A 50 -7.23 3.03 -1.29
C LEU A 50 -8.38 3.82 -0.67
N VAL A 51 -9.48 3.93 -1.38
CA VAL A 51 -10.71 4.58 -0.91
C VAL A 51 -11.80 3.53 -0.80
N GLY A 52 -12.55 3.51 0.30
CA GLY A 52 -13.65 2.57 0.48
C GLY A 52 -14.23 2.62 1.87
N ARG A 53 -15.40 2.02 2.07
CA ARG A 53 -16.10 1.99 3.36
C ARG A 53 -15.27 1.24 4.41
N SER A 54 -15.59 1.47 5.68
CA SER A 54 -14.97 0.71 6.77
C SER A 54 -15.25 -0.79 6.58
N GLY A 55 -14.26 -1.64 6.89
CA GLY A 55 -14.40 -3.10 6.75
C GLY A 55 -14.21 -3.66 5.34
N THR A 56 -13.91 -2.86 4.31
CA THR A 56 -13.69 -3.34 2.94
C THR A 56 -12.31 -3.95 2.68
N GLY A 57 -11.51 -4.17 3.71
CA GLY A 57 -10.21 -4.88 3.58
C GLY A 57 -9.04 -4.02 3.10
N LYS A 58 -9.16 -2.68 3.03
CA LYS A 58 -8.07 -1.78 2.58
C LYS A 58 -6.76 -1.99 3.35
N THR A 59 -6.83 -1.84 4.65
CA THR A 59 -5.70 -2.00 5.57
C THR A 59 -5.15 -3.42 5.53
N PHE A 60 -6.05 -4.43 5.44
CA PHE A 60 -5.67 -5.82 5.32
C PHE A 60 -4.85 -6.09 4.04
N LEU A 61 -5.30 -5.59 2.88
CA LEU A 61 -4.56 -5.71 1.62
C LEU A 61 -3.14 -5.15 1.75
N LEU A 62 -2.98 -3.91 2.24
CA LEU A 62 -1.69 -3.24 2.27
C LEU A 62 -0.71 -3.88 3.25
N ASN A 63 -1.20 -4.30 4.42
CA ASN A 63 -0.39 -5.07 5.37
C ASN A 63 0.01 -6.44 4.81
N THR A 64 -0.92 -7.14 4.15
CA THR A 64 -0.65 -8.43 3.51
C THR A 64 0.40 -8.32 2.40
N LEU A 65 0.33 -7.27 1.58
CA LEU A 65 1.35 -7.00 0.56
C LEU A 65 2.72 -6.74 1.18
N SER A 66 2.77 -5.96 2.25
CA SER A 66 4.02 -5.70 2.98
C SER A 66 4.63 -6.98 3.53
N GLU A 67 3.82 -7.84 4.17
CA GLU A 67 4.27 -9.14 4.70
C GLU A 67 4.74 -10.08 3.58
N ALA A 68 3.97 -10.15 2.48
CA ALA A 68 4.31 -11.01 1.34
C ALA A 68 5.61 -10.60 0.64
N LEU A 69 5.94 -9.32 0.64
CA LEU A 69 7.18 -8.77 0.08
C LEU A 69 8.34 -8.75 1.11
N GLY A 70 8.08 -9.07 2.38
CA GLY A 70 9.09 -9.09 3.44
C GLY A 70 9.68 -7.72 3.74
N LEU A 71 8.86 -6.65 3.71
CA LEU A 71 9.30 -5.28 3.85
C LEU A 71 9.39 -4.85 5.32
N GLU A 72 10.36 -3.99 5.63
CA GLU A 72 10.36 -3.19 6.85
C GLU A 72 9.21 -2.18 6.78
N HIS A 73 8.10 -2.55 7.39
CA HIS A 73 6.82 -1.86 7.27
C HIS A 73 6.52 -0.98 8.49
N ARG A 74 5.92 0.19 8.24
CA ARG A 74 5.34 1.05 9.27
C ARG A 74 3.87 1.35 8.93
N HIS A 75 3.02 1.17 9.93
CA HIS A 75 1.59 1.45 9.81
C HIS A 75 1.22 2.57 10.78
N TYR A 76 0.77 3.68 10.24
CA TYR A 76 0.37 4.86 11.00
C TYR A 76 -1.11 5.16 10.82
N ASN A 77 -1.79 5.47 11.92
CA ASN A 77 -3.14 6.01 11.88
C ASN A 77 -3.07 7.55 11.86
N ALA A 78 -3.49 8.15 10.75
CA ALA A 78 -3.38 9.59 10.51
C ALA A 78 -4.22 10.45 11.50
N SER A 79 -5.25 9.87 12.13
CA SER A 79 -6.06 10.57 13.12
C SER A 79 -5.38 10.68 14.50
N LEU A 80 -4.43 9.80 14.78
CA LEU A 80 -3.79 9.67 16.09
C LEU A 80 -2.32 10.07 16.09
N ILE A 81 -1.67 10.03 14.92
CA ILE A 81 -0.23 10.19 14.81
C ILE A 81 0.22 11.58 15.25
N SER A 82 1.22 11.63 16.10
CA SER A 82 1.99 12.84 16.39
C SER A 82 3.21 12.93 15.46
N PHE A 83 3.81 14.10 15.40
CA PHE A 83 5.05 14.26 14.65
C PHE A 83 6.20 13.45 15.25
N ASP A 84 6.28 13.38 16.56
CA ASP A 84 7.32 12.64 17.28
C ASP A 84 7.22 11.12 17.04
N ASP A 85 6.03 10.62 16.74
CA ASP A 85 5.86 9.21 16.36
C ASP A 85 6.55 8.89 15.03
N LEU A 86 6.57 9.86 14.10
CA LEU A 86 7.23 9.69 12.80
C LEU A 86 8.74 9.83 12.88
N VAL A 87 9.21 10.86 13.58
CA VAL A 87 10.61 11.29 13.56
C VAL A 87 11.42 10.71 14.72
N GLY A 88 10.77 10.47 15.84
CA GLY A 88 11.40 10.17 17.11
C GLY A 88 11.63 11.44 17.94
N PHE A 89 12.08 11.26 19.17
CA PHE A 89 12.32 12.36 20.08
C PHE A 89 13.67 13.02 19.81
N PRO A 90 13.73 14.37 19.71
CA PRO A 90 14.99 15.06 19.55
C PRO A 90 15.82 14.98 20.82
N TYR A 91 17.10 14.73 20.67
CA TYR A 91 18.06 14.82 21.77
C TYR A 91 19.36 15.52 21.32
N PRO A 92 20.05 16.22 22.24
CA PRO A 92 21.29 16.90 21.91
C PRO A 92 22.40 15.91 21.58
N ASP A 93 23.12 16.13 20.49
CA ASP A 93 24.38 15.47 20.21
C ASP A 93 25.51 16.44 20.58
N GLU A 94 26.00 16.32 21.81
CA GLU A 94 27.06 17.19 22.37
C GLU A 94 28.37 17.10 21.56
N ALA A 95 28.67 15.92 21.00
CA ALA A 95 29.90 15.71 20.24
C ALA A 95 29.95 16.50 18.93
N HIS A 96 28.77 16.77 18.33
CA HIS A 96 28.68 17.45 17.03
C HIS A 96 27.95 18.78 17.09
N SER A 97 27.55 19.24 18.28
CA SER A 97 26.75 20.47 18.47
C SER A 97 25.49 20.50 17.59
N THR A 98 24.83 19.37 17.44
CA THR A 98 23.65 19.17 16.62
C THR A 98 22.52 18.53 17.42
N VAL A 99 21.35 18.38 16.79
CA VAL A 99 20.23 17.61 17.32
C VAL A 99 20.13 16.32 16.54
N ARG A 100 20.05 15.20 17.26
CA ARG A 100 19.69 13.89 16.70
C ARG A 100 18.29 13.51 17.13
N PHE A 101 17.67 12.64 16.34
CA PHE A 101 16.39 12.03 16.70
C PHE A 101 16.62 10.60 17.19
N LEU A 102 15.98 10.26 18.30
CA LEU A 102 15.99 8.90 18.83
C LEU A 102 15.11 8.01 17.93
N GLU A 103 15.75 7.20 17.12
CA GLU A 103 15.05 6.23 16.28
C GLU A 103 14.49 5.10 17.14
N THR A 104 13.24 4.74 16.87
CA THR A 104 12.56 3.61 17.49
C THR A 104 12.00 2.70 16.39
N PRO A 105 11.60 1.47 16.70
CA PRO A 105 10.92 0.62 15.70
C PRO A 105 9.64 1.21 15.13
N ALA A 106 9.05 2.23 15.78
CA ALA A 106 7.85 2.93 15.31
C ALA A 106 8.16 4.11 14.38
N THR A 107 9.38 4.66 14.40
CA THR A 107 9.75 5.79 13.55
C THR A 107 9.88 5.37 12.07
N VAL A 108 9.77 6.36 11.18
CA VAL A 108 9.80 6.11 9.73
C VAL A 108 11.20 5.78 9.19
N TRP A 109 12.21 6.08 9.97
CA TRP A 109 13.60 5.83 9.58
C TRP A 109 13.84 4.35 9.33
N GLY A 110 14.46 4.02 8.21
CA GLY A 110 14.71 2.63 7.82
C GLY A 110 13.51 1.88 7.26
N ALA A 111 12.30 2.46 7.24
CA ALA A 111 11.13 1.85 6.62
C ALA A 111 11.31 1.67 5.11
N GLU A 112 10.84 0.54 4.58
CA GLU A 112 10.77 0.25 3.14
C GLU A 112 9.35 0.48 2.61
N SER A 113 8.36 0.34 3.48
CA SER A 113 6.96 0.65 3.18
C SER A 113 6.29 1.39 4.34
N VAL A 114 5.39 2.30 3.99
CA VAL A 114 4.56 3.04 4.94
C VAL A 114 3.11 2.94 4.50
N LEU A 115 2.24 2.62 5.45
CA LEU A 115 0.79 2.75 5.34
C LEU A 115 0.33 3.91 6.22
N ILE A 116 -0.33 4.88 5.62
CA ILE A 116 -1.03 5.96 6.30
C ILE A 116 -2.53 5.63 6.24
N ASP A 117 -3.05 5.12 7.33
CA ASP A 117 -4.46 4.74 7.44
C ASP A 117 -5.31 5.89 8.00
N GLU A 118 -6.61 5.87 7.74
CA GLU A 118 -7.58 6.90 8.15
C GLU A 118 -7.19 8.32 7.67
N LEU A 119 -6.66 8.44 6.44
CA LEU A 119 -6.14 9.69 5.91
C LEU A 119 -7.17 10.82 5.90
N SER A 120 -8.47 10.52 5.68
CA SER A 120 -9.57 11.49 5.74
C SER A 120 -9.80 12.11 7.11
N ARG A 121 -9.24 11.51 8.18
CA ARG A 121 -9.30 12.03 9.55
C ARG A 121 -8.04 12.74 10.00
N CYS A 122 -7.10 12.92 9.09
CA CYS A 122 -5.85 13.62 9.37
C CYS A 122 -6.13 15.11 9.61
N LYS A 123 -5.64 15.63 10.74
CA LYS A 123 -5.74 17.07 11.01
C LYS A 123 -5.00 17.87 9.93
N PRO A 124 -5.56 19.01 9.47
CA PRO A 124 -4.94 19.80 8.39
C PRO A 124 -3.48 20.19 8.67
N GLU A 125 -3.14 20.46 9.92
CA GLU A 125 -1.78 20.80 10.36
C GLU A 125 -0.76 19.66 10.16
N HIS A 126 -1.21 18.41 10.14
CA HIS A 126 -0.37 17.22 9.94
C HIS A 126 -0.33 16.78 8.47
N GLN A 127 -1.34 17.15 7.69
CA GLN A 127 -1.45 16.70 6.29
C GLN A 127 -0.20 17.04 5.47
N ASN A 128 0.28 18.27 5.51
CA ASN A 128 1.45 18.70 4.73
C ASN A 128 2.71 17.86 5.04
N ARG A 129 2.89 17.44 6.29
CA ARG A 129 4.04 16.60 6.70
C ARG A 129 3.93 15.19 6.14
N LEU A 130 2.72 14.60 6.21
CA LEU A 130 2.45 13.28 5.65
C LEU A 130 2.60 13.28 4.12
N PHE A 131 2.25 14.38 3.46
CA PHE A 131 2.37 14.48 2.01
C PHE A 131 3.82 14.63 1.54
N SER A 132 4.70 15.30 2.28
CA SER A 132 6.14 15.28 1.97
C SER A 132 6.71 13.86 2.05
N LEU A 133 6.25 13.06 3.01
CA LEU A 133 6.61 11.66 3.13
C LEU A 133 6.12 10.85 1.91
N VAL A 134 4.85 11.03 1.53
CA VAL A 134 4.22 10.28 0.44
C VAL A 134 4.81 10.67 -0.91
N HIS A 135 4.91 11.97 -1.21
CA HIS A 135 5.28 12.46 -2.52
C HIS A 135 6.79 12.54 -2.71
N GLU A 136 7.49 13.14 -1.76
CA GLU A 136 8.91 13.48 -1.90
C GLU A 136 9.85 12.42 -1.32
N ARG A 137 9.33 11.43 -0.56
CA ARG A 137 10.14 10.50 0.24
C ARG A 137 11.08 11.25 1.18
N ARG A 138 10.56 12.29 1.81
CA ARG A 138 11.30 13.17 2.73
C ARG A 138 10.52 13.42 4.00
N LEU A 139 11.26 13.61 5.07
CA LEU A 139 10.72 14.07 6.34
C LEU A 139 11.67 15.10 6.93
N GLN A 140 11.16 16.30 7.29
CA GLN A 140 12.01 17.41 7.73
C GLN A 140 13.14 17.77 6.74
N GLY A 141 12.92 17.62 5.44
CA GLY A 141 13.95 17.82 4.42
C GLY A 141 14.96 16.68 4.28
N LEU A 142 14.97 15.73 5.22
CA LEU A 142 15.85 14.56 5.17
C LEU A 142 15.27 13.47 4.27
N PRO A 143 16.08 12.86 3.38
CA PRO A 143 15.59 11.82 2.49
C PRO A 143 15.37 10.49 3.22
N LEU A 144 14.27 9.82 2.92
CA LEU A 144 13.96 8.47 3.36
C LEU A 144 14.44 7.49 2.29
N VAL A 145 15.73 7.22 2.28
CA VAL A 145 16.43 6.51 1.18
C VAL A 145 15.97 5.07 0.98
N ARG A 146 15.44 4.41 2.02
CA ARG A 146 14.92 3.05 1.94
C ARG A 146 13.44 2.98 1.60
N LEU A 147 12.70 4.11 1.72
CA LEU A 147 11.27 4.14 1.54
C LEU A 147 10.90 3.98 0.06
N ARG A 148 10.37 2.83 -0.28
CA ARG A 148 9.92 2.47 -1.64
C ARG A 148 8.41 2.64 -1.77
N TYR A 149 7.66 2.01 -0.90
CA TYR A 149 6.21 1.92 -0.99
C TYR A 149 5.53 2.89 -0.04
N ARG A 150 4.65 3.74 -0.60
CA ARG A 150 3.93 4.77 0.14
C ARG A 150 2.45 4.59 -0.14
N TRP A 151 1.78 3.99 0.81
CA TRP A 151 0.39 3.63 0.71
C TRP A 151 -0.45 4.43 1.69
N ALA A 152 -1.67 4.73 1.26
CA ALA A 152 -2.66 5.35 2.13
C ALA A 152 -4.02 4.67 2.00
N ALA A 153 -4.82 4.75 3.05
CA ALA A 153 -6.19 4.28 3.05
C ALA A 153 -7.09 5.33 3.70
N MET A 154 -8.29 5.50 3.15
CA MET A 154 -9.28 6.41 3.68
C MET A 154 -10.70 5.93 3.42
N ASN A 155 -11.63 6.44 4.22
CA ASN A 155 -13.05 6.28 3.96
C ASN A 155 -13.51 7.34 2.94
N PRO A 156 -14.54 7.06 2.11
CA PRO A 156 -15.09 8.05 1.20
C PRO A 156 -15.70 9.22 1.99
N CYS A 157 -15.58 10.42 1.47
CA CYS A 157 -16.26 11.58 2.01
C CYS A 157 -17.67 11.64 1.42
N THR A 158 -18.68 11.71 2.27
CA THR A 158 -20.11 11.62 1.90
C THR A 158 -20.71 12.99 1.56
N SER A 159 -20.13 13.76 0.65
CA SER A 159 -20.79 15.01 0.26
C SER A 159 -21.81 14.84 -0.90
N ASP A 160 -21.81 13.76 -1.68
CA ASP A 160 -22.54 13.73 -2.95
C ASP A 160 -23.45 12.54 -3.24
N GLN A 161 -23.56 11.54 -2.39
CA GLN A 161 -24.47 10.42 -2.69
C GLN A 161 -25.25 10.00 -1.44
N GLY A 162 -26.33 10.66 -1.15
CA GLY A 162 -27.51 10.24 -0.35
C GLY A 162 -27.42 9.03 0.59
N GLY A 163 -26.25 8.62 1.01
CA GLY A 163 -25.99 7.47 1.87
C GLY A 163 -26.13 7.88 3.33
N THR A 164 -26.91 7.13 4.07
CA THR A 164 -27.26 7.34 5.49
C THR A 164 -26.11 7.10 6.47
N GLU A 165 -24.90 6.85 6.03
CA GLU A 165 -23.73 6.71 6.89
C GLU A 165 -22.90 7.99 6.87
N ASP A 166 -23.16 8.82 7.86
CA ASP A 166 -22.37 10.00 8.16
C ASP A 166 -21.05 9.54 8.80
N TYR A 167 -19.97 9.51 8.02
CA TYR A 167 -18.62 9.29 8.58
C TYR A 167 -18.19 10.54 9.33
N SER A 168 -18.76 10.70 10.52
CA SER A 168 -18.46 11.82 11.42
C SER A 168 -16.93 11.94 11.60
N GLY A 169 -16.38 13.10 11.27
CA GLY A 169 -14.95 13.39 11.36
C GLY A 169 -14.10 12.98 10.14
N SER A 170 -14.72 12.59 9.02
CA SER A 170 -14.01 12.46 7.74
C SER A 170 -14.19 13.76 6.95
N GLU A 171 -13.08 14.39 6.63
CA GLU A 171 -13.05 15.59 5.78
C GLU A 171 -12.63 15.20 4.34
N PRO A 172 -13.12 15.92 3.32
CA PRO A 172 -12.62 15.73 1.95
C PRO A 172 -11.11 15.98 1.93
N LEU A 173 -10.40 15.11 1.22
CA LEU A 173 -8.99 15.34 0.95
C LEU A 173 -8.87 16.55 0.02
N ASP A 174 -7.99 17.48 0.35
CA ASP A 174 -7.68 18.60 -0.53
C ASP A 174 -7.29 18.06 -1.93
N PRO A 175 -7.87 18.58 -3.02
CA PRO A 175 -7.53 18.14 -4.37
C PRO A 175 -6.02 18.14 -4.65
N ALA A 176 -5.29 19.14 -4.17
CA ALA A 176 -3.84 19.20 -4.31
C ALA A 176 -3.13 18.04 -3.58
N HIS A 177 -3.74 17.49 -2.56
CA HIS A 177 -3.24 16.31 -1.85
C HIS A 177 -3.63 15.00 -2.56
N ALA A 178 -4.83 14.94 -3.12
CA ALA A 178 -5.26 13.79 -3.90
C ALA A 178 -4.37 13.58 -5.14
N ASP A 179 -3.98 14.65 -5.81
CA ASP A 179 -3.09 14.63 -6.99
C ASP A 179 -1.68 14.10 -6.72
N ARG A 180 -1.31 13.95 -5.46
CA ARG A 180 -0.01 13.37 -5.07
C ARG A 180 -0.01 11.83 -5.07
N PHE A 181 -1.16 11.22 -5.17
CA PHE A 181 -1.29 9.79 -5.37
C PHE A 181 -1.40 9.48 -6.86
N ALA A 182 -0.40 8.81 -7.41
CA ALA A 182 -0.39 8.43 -8.81
C ALA A 182 -1.50 7.43 -9.16
N LEU A 183 -1.88 6.61 -8.18
CA LEU A 183 -2.88 5.57 -8.35
C LEU A 183 -3.91 5.65 -7.21
N VAL A 184 -5.19 5.70 -7.60
CA VAL A 184 -6.32 5.67 -6.65
C VAL A 184 -7.19 4.48 -6.99
N VAL A 185 -7.49 3.66 -5.99
CA VAL A 185 -8.30 2.44 -6.12
C VAL A 185 -9.47 2.50 -5.15
N THR A 186 -10.67 2.25 -5.67
CA THR A 186 -11.87 2.14 -4.84
C THR A 186 -12.13 0.69 -4.48
N ALA A 187 -12.15 0.38 -3.18
CA ALA A 187 -12.45 -0.95 -2.67
C ALA A 187 -13.93 -1.29 -2.88
N ALA A 188 -14.21 -2.52 -3.25
CA ALA A 188 -15.57 -3.03 -3.37
C ALA A 188 -16.24 -3.16 -1.99
N ASP A 189 -17.54 -2.89 -1.93
CA ASP A 189 -18.34 -3.17 -0.74
C ASP A 189 -18.67 -4.67 -0.65
N TRP A 190 -19.12 -5.11 0.53
CA TRP A 190 -19.51 -6.49 0.76
C TRP A 190 -20.54 -7.00 -0.25
N ASN A 191 -21.50 -6.15 -0.61
CA ASN A 191 -22.56 -6.50 -1.56
C ASN A 191 -22.09 -6.59 -3.01
N ASP A 192 -20.93 -6.05 -3.33
CA ASP A 192 -20.31 -6.12 -4.66
C ASP A 192 -19.47 -7.38 -4.86
N LEU A 193 -19.24 -8.14 -3.78
CA LEU A 193 -18.47 -9.37 -3.81
C LEU A 193 -19.31 -10.52 -4.35
N THR A 194 -18.66 -11.45 -5.07
CA THR A 194 -19.33 -12.68 -5.49
C THR A 194 -19.61 -13.60 -4.28
N ALA A 195 -20.57 -14.51 -4.43
CA ALA A 195 -20.89 -15.46 -3.37
C ALA A 195 -19.66 -16.32 -2.96
N GLU A 196 -18.80 -16.66 -3.93
CA GLU A 196 -17.57 -17.41 -3.69
C GLU A 196 -16.57 -16.58 -2.86
N GLN A 197 -16.42 -15.30 -3.16
CA GLN A 197 -15.55 -14.39 -2.42
C GLN A 197 -16.05 -14.18 -0.98
N GLN A 198 -17.36 -13.97 -0.83
CA GLN A 198 -18.00 -13.86 0.50
C GLN A 198 -17.80 -15.14 1.33
N ALA A 199 -18.01 -16.30 0.71
CA ALA A 199 -17.80 -17.59 1.37
C ALA A 199 -16.32 -17.79 1.77
N ALA A 200 -15.38 -17.41 0.91
CA ALA A 200 -13.94 -17.50 1.19
C ALA A 200 -13.53 -16.60 2.36
N ILE A 201 -14.06 -15.37 2.43
CA ILE A 201 -13.81 -14.44 3.55
C ILE A 201 -14.37 -15.01 4.86
N VAL A 202 -15.61 -15.55 4.83
CA VAL A 202 -16.26 -16.13 6.02
C VAL A 202 -15.57 -17.40 6.49
N ALA A 203 -15.05 -18.21 5.56
CA ALA A 203 -14.30 -19.43 5.89
C ALA A 203 -12.94 -19.17 6.55
N GLY A 204 -12.50 -17.94 6.55
CA GLY A 204 -11.24 -17.51 7.12
C GLY A 204 -10.13 -17.34 6.08
N VAL A 205 -9.45 -16.23 6.18
CA VAL A 205 -8.33 -15.91 5.30
C VAL A 205 -7.13 -16.78 5.68
N PRO A 206 -6.45 -17.43 4.73
CA PRO A 206 -5.20 -18.14 5.02
C PRO A 206 -4.17 -17.15 5.58
N ASP A 207 -3.47 -17.53 6.67
CA ASP A 207 -2.39 -16.71 7.22
C ASP A 207 -1.30 -16.50 6.15
N PRO A 208 -1.03 -15.26 5.70
CA PRO A 208 -0.04 -14.97 4.68
C PRO A 208 1.35 -15.52 5.02
N ARG A 209 1.72 -15.54 6.30
CA ARG A 209 2.99 -16.10 6.78
C ARG A 209 3.11 -17.59 6.50
N ARG A 210 2.01 -18.33 6.57
CA ARG A 210 1.98 -19.77 6.24
C ARG A 210 2.11 -20.01 4.74
N LEU A 211 1.61 -19.10 3.91
CA LEU A 211 1.75 -19.17 2.45
C LEU A 211 3.19 -18.91 2.01
N CYS A 212 3.85 -17.89 2.59
CA CYS A 212 5.26 -17.59 2.33
C CYS A 212 6.20 -18.72 2.81
N ALA A 213 5.96 -19.29 3.99
CA ALA A 213 6.76 -20.39 4.53
C ALA A 213 6.67 -21.65 3.67
N LYS A 214 5.50 -21.97 3.08
CA LYS A 214 5.37 -23.10 2.14
C LYS A 214 6.20 -22.91 0.86
N ARG A 215 6.32 -21.69 0.32
CA ARG A 215 7.14 -21.41 -0.87
C ARG A 215 8.64 -21.47 -0.58
N ALA A 216 9.08 -20.96 0.57
CA ALA A 216 10.48 -21.06 0.98
C ALA A 216 10.94 -22.51 1.16
N GLY A 217 10.08 -23.39 1.66
CA GLY A 217 10.37 -24.83 1.79
C GLY A 217 10.43 -25.61 0.48
N THR A 218 9.83 -25.06 -0.58
CA THR A 218 9.82 -25.75 -1.91
C THR A 218 11.04 -25.37 -2.76
N LEU A 219 11.70 -24.24 -2.47
CA LEU A 219 12.91 -23.79 -3.16
C LEU A 219 14.21 -24.37 -2.56
N GLY A 220 14.12 -25.08 -1.44
CA GLY A 220 15.28 -25.65 -0.71
C GLY A 220 15.54 -27.14 -0.97
N ARG A 221 14.92 -27.77 -1.96
CA ARG A 221 15.19 -29.17 -2.34
C ARG A 221 15.38 -29.29 -3.84
N THR A 222 16.54 -28.94 -4.30
CA THR A 222 17.18 -29.50 -5.50
C THR A 222 18.57 -29.96 -5.06
N ASP A 223 18.64 -31.24 -4.77
CA ASP A 223 19.89 -31.98 -4.71
C ASP A 223 20.55 -32.00 -6.08
#